data_1894347f8554cb6c2cbe4732a12b9999
#
_entry.id   1894347f8554cb6c2cbe4732a12b9999
#
_cell.length_a   1.000
_cell.length_b   1.000
_cell.length_c   1.000
_cell.angle_alpha   90.00
_cell.angle_beta   90.00
_cell.angle_gamma   90.00
#
_symmetry.space_group_name_H-M   'P 1'
#
loop_
_entity.id
_entity.type
_entity.pdbx_description
1 polymer ?
#
loop_
_entity_poly.entity_id
_entity_poly.type
_entity_poly.pdbx_seq_one_letter_code
_entity_poly.pdbx_strand_id
1 'polypeptide(L)'
;GALGAAAAMAGDLADSVLLSFEPGSYPASTGISDPIQIQELAGGFVELGSTDVAVFGANGAKLRTIQPSYARPAIAVGNTRFALYNRAGTELRIESRTGTLYTTRTDAGILLCAMSPNGTTAVVTEHNRYAAAVQVLDPGFSVIYQWYATQSDGTPVALGFASDNRRFAAGCISAVDGQVSSRIFLMDCGADDPVALYEADAGSLILHLYWLDSQHVLAVLSDCAVLLDASTGAETARYDYGGASLVDVDTAGSGVALLLTGGGDASLILLD
;
A
#
# COMPACT_ATOMS: atom_id res chain seq x y z
N GLY A 1 -17.96 -3.83 -13.84
CA GLY A 1 -18.55 -4.83 -12.97
C GLY A 1 -17.81 -6.16 -12.95
N ALA A 2 -18.35 -7.19 -12.28
CA ALA A 2 -17.68 -8.48 -12.03
C ALA A 2 -17.10 -9.17 -13.29
N LEU A 3 -17.78 -9.08 -14.44
CA LEU A 3 -17.28 -9.63 -15.71
C LEU A 3 -16.02 -8.92 -16.22
N GLY A 4 -15.95 -7.59 -16.09
CA GLY A 4 -14.77 -6.82 -16.45
C GLY A 4 -13.57 -7.13 -15.55
N ALA A 5 -13.81 -7.25 -14.25
CA ALA A 5 -12.79 -7.64 -13.29
C ALA A 5 -12.25 -9.05 -13.57
N ALA A 6 -13.12 -10.02 -13.85
CA ALA A 6 -12.71 -11.38 -14.20
C ALA A 6 -11.90 -11.43 -15.51
N ALA A 7 -12.29 -10.64 -16.53
CA ALA A 7 -11.55 -10.56 -17.77
C ALA A 7 -10.17 -9.93 -17.59
N ALA A 8 -10.05 -8.87 -16.77
CA ALA A 8 -8.79 -8.23 -16.45
C ALA A 8 -7.84 -9.17 -15.70
N MET A 9 -8.35 -9.94 -14.73
CA MET A 9 -7.56 -10.93 -13.99
C MET A 9 -7.10 -12.09 -14.89
N ALA A 10 -7.94 -12.54 -15.82
CA ALA A 10 -7.56 -13.58 -16.79
C ALA A 10 -6.48 -13.08 -17.75
N GLY A 11 -6.53 -11.81 -18.18
CA GLY A 11 -5.48 -11.17 -18.97
C GLY A 11 -4.15 -11.12 -18.22
N ASP A 12 -4.16 -10.67 -16.96
CA ASP A 12 -2.96 -10.61 -16.11
C ASP A 12 -2.31 -11.98 -15.92
N LEU A 13 -3.13 -13.04 -15.77
CA LEU A 13 -2.64 -14.41 -15.65
C LEU A 13 -2.01 -14.91 -16.95
N ALA A 14 -2.62 -14.62 -18.10
CA ALA A 14 -2.07 -14.98 -19.40
C ALA A 14 -0.73 -14.29 -19.64
N ASP A 15 -0.61 -12.99 -19.36
CA ASP A 15 0.65 -12.25 -19.44
C ASP A 15 1.72 -12.84 -18.52
N SER A 16 1.34 -13.30 -17.32
CA SER A 16 2.27 -13.95 -16.38
C SER A 16 2.93 -15.19 -16.98
N VAL A 17 2.17 -16.00 -17.71
CA VAL A 17 2.69 -17.19 -18.40
C VAL A 17 3.61 -16.81 -19.55
N LEU A 18 3.20 -15.86 -20.39
CA LEU A 18 4.00 -15.43 -21.55
C LEU A 18 5.34 -14.81 -21.13
N LEU A 19 5.35 -13.97 -20.10
CA LEU A 19 6.57 -13.32 -19.61
C LEU A 19 7.58 -14.30 -18.99
N SER A 20 7.17 -15.50 -18.60
CA SER A 20 8.07 -16.53 -18.09
C SER A 20 9.06 -17.05 -19.15
N PHE A 21 8.81 -16.80 -20.43
CA PHE A 21 9.64 -17.22 -21.54
C PHE A 21 10.56 -16.11 -22.09
N GLU A 22 10.48 -14.89 -21.55
CA GLU A 22 11.35 -13.80 -21.98
C GLU A 22 12.82 -14.07 -21.60
N PRO A 23 13.78 -13.82 -22.50
CA PRO A 23 15.19 -14.00 -22.19
C PRO A 23 15.70 -12.94 -21.20
N GLY A 24 16.48 -13.36 -20.23
CA GLY A 24 17.11 -12.47 -19.27
C GLY A 24 18.25 -13.15 -18.53
N SER A 25 18.98 -12.37 -17.73
CA SER A 25 20.08 -12.86 -16.90
C SER A 25 20.41 -11.91 -15.76
N TYR A 26 20.97 -12.45 -14.69
CA TYR A 26 21.55 -11.68 -13.59
C TYR A 26 23.09 -11.67 -13.67
N PRO A 27 23.76 -10.59 -13.19
CA PRO A 27 23.18 -9.34 -12.74
C PRO A 27 22.56 -8.52 -13.86
N ALA A 28 21.41 -7.90 -13.61
CA ALA A 28 20.71 -7.02 -14.56
C ALA A 28 20.97 -5.56 -14.21
N SER A 29 21.34 -4.76 -15.22
CA SER A 29 21.39 -3.29 -15.04
C SER A 29 20.01 -2.72 -15.21
N THR A 30 19.49 -2.05 -14.17
CA THR A 30 18.16 -1.45 -14.21
C THR A 30 18.12 -0.19 -15.05
N GLY A 31 19.23 0.58 -15.07
CA GLY A 31 19.33 1.86 -15.77
C GLY A 31 18.41 2.95 -15.19
N ILE A 32 17.86 2.73 -13.99
CA ILE A 32 17.08 3.72 -13.24
C ILE A 32 18.04 4.66 -12.52
N SER A 33 17.80 5.95 -12.66
CA SER A 33 18.50 6.99 -11.90
C SER A 33 17.80 7.24 -10.57
N ASP A 34 18.57 7.36 -9.50
CA ASP A 34 18.06 7.67 -8.16
C ASP A 34 16.89 6.74 -7.75
N PRO A 35 17.13 5.44 -7.56
CA PRO A 35 16.07 4.51 -7.20
C PRO A 35 15.47 4.88 -5.85
N ILE A 36 14.13 4.94 -5.78
CA ILE A 36 13.37 5.30 -4.60
C ILE A 36 12.82 4.05 -3.92
N GLN A 37 12.32 3.09 -4.71
CA GLN A 37 11.60 1.93 -4.22
C GLN A 37 11.71 0.77 -5.19
N ILE A 38 11.85 -0.44 -4.65
CA ILE A 38 11.74 -1.70 -5.39
C ILE A 38 10.63 -2.52 -4.74
N GLN A 39 9.70 -3.01 -5.57
CA GLN A 39 8.58 -3.82 -5.12
C GLN A 39 8.45 -5.09 -5.96
N GLU A 40 8.13 -6.19 -5.30
CA GLU A 40 7.90 -7.47 -5.95
C GLU A 40 6.58 -7.45 -6.74
N LEU A 41 6.61 -8.08 -7.91
CA LEU A 41 5.45 -8.49 -8.69
C LEU A 41 5.54 -9.99 -8.94
N ALA A 42 4.41 -10.67 -9.11
CA ALA A 42 4.42 -12.08 -9.48
C ALA A 42 5.19 -12.29 -10.78
N GLY A 43 6.30 -13.02 -10.70
CA GLY A 43 7.20 -13.25 -11.82
C GLY A 43 8.07 -12.05 -12.20
N GLY A 44 8.43 -11.19 -11.24
CA GLY A 44 9.35 -10.08 -11.47
C GLY A 44 9.32 -9.02 -10.37
N PHE A 45 9.68 -7.81 -10.74
CA PHE A 45 9.67 -6.67 -9.84
C PHE A 45 9.50 -5.35 -10.60
N VAL A 46 9.10 -4.32 -9.90
CA VAL A 46 9.04 -2.95 -10.38
C VAL A 46 9.99 -2.08 -9.57
N GLU A 47 10.75 -1.25 -10.25
CA GLU A 47 11.65 -0.27 -9.66
C GLU A 47 11.17 1.14 -10.00
N LEU A 48 10.93 1.93 -8.97
CA LEU A 48 10.57 3.34 -9.07
C LEU A 48 11.81 4.19 -8.88
N GLY A 49 12.11 5.03 -9.86
CA GLY A 49 13.07 6.12 -9.76
C GLY A 49 12.38 7.48 -9.59
N SER A 50 13.18 8.54 -9.55
CA SER A 50 12.67 9.91 -9.39
C SER A 50 11.87 10.39 -10.63
N THR A 51 12.16 9.87 -11.82
CA THR A 51 11.55 10.30 -13.09
C THR A 51 10.95 9.17 -13.90
N ASP A 52 11.31 7.93 -13.61
CA ASP A 52 10.96 6.77 -14.40
C ASP A 52 10.65 5.53 -13.54
N VAL A 53 10.01 4.57 -14.16
CA VAL A 53 9.64 3.28 -13.57
C VAL A 53 10.07 2.20 -14.53
N ALA A 54 10.81 1.21 -14.06
CA ALA A 54 11.18 0.04 -14.84
C ALA A 54 10.51 -1.22 -14.28
N VAL A 55 10.04 -2.06 -15.20
CA VAL A 55 9.44 -3.36 -14.88
C VAL A 55 10.36 -4.46 -15.39
N PHE A 56 10.64 -5.43 -14.53
CA PHE A 56 11.52 -6.55 -14.80
C PHE A 56 10.81 -7.88 -14.61
N GLY A 57 11.19 -8.86 -15.41
CA GLY A 57 10.83 -10.26 -15.19
C GLY A 57 11.70 -10.92 -14.11
N ALA A 58 11.28 -12.08 -13.61
CA ALA A 58 12.02 -12.86 -12.61
C ALA A 58 13.42 -13.28 -13.07
N ASN A 59 13.65 -13.35 -14.37
CA ASN A 59 14.93 -13.67 -14.99
C ASN A 59 15.85 -12.45 -15.20
N GLY A 60 15.46 -11.25 -14.73
CA GLY A 60 16.20 -10.01 -14.90
C GLY A 60 16.01 -9.33 -16.26
N ALA A 61 15.14 -9.84 -17.14
CA ALA A 61 14.78 -9.16 -18.37
C ALA A 61 14.01 -7.87 -18.07
N LYS A 62 14.46 -6.75 -18.65
CA LYS A 62 13.71 -5.48 -18.59
C LYS A 62 12.54 -5.56 -19.56
N LEU A 63 11.32 -5.59 -19.03
CA LEU A 63 10.10 -5.73 -19.83
C LEU A 63 9.65 -4.39 -20.40
N ARG A 64 9.73 -3.31 -19.60
CA ARG A 64 9.35 -1.97 -20.03
C ARG A 64 9.90 -0.89 -19.12
N THR A 65 9.94 0.33 -19.65
CA THR A 65 10.23 1.56 -18.92
C THR A 65 9.08 2.55 -19.13
N ILE A 66 8.66 3.22 -18.08
CA ILE A 66 7.58 4.22 -18.08
C ILE A 66 8.17 5.54 -17.60
N GLN A 67 7.94 6.62 -18.34
CA GLN A 67 8.30 7.99 -17.97
C GLN A 67 7.01 8.82 -17.84
N PRO A 68 6.40 8.85 -16.65
CA PRO A 68 5.09 9.46 -16.48
C PRO A 68 5.11 10.99 -16.48
N SER A 69 6.28 11.61 -16.38
CA SER A 69 6.47 13.06 -16.19
C SER A 69 5.77 13.59 -14.92
N TYR A 70 5.79 12.79 -13.86
CA TYR A 70 5.23 13.16 -12.56
C TYR A 70 6.29 13.84 -11.70
N ALA A 71 5.88 14.90 -10.98
CA ALA A 71 6.77 15.61 -10.06
C ALA A 71 7.11 14.79 -8.81
N ARG A 72 6.17 13.95 -8.37
CA ARG A 72 6.29 13.08 -7.18
C ARG A 72 5.71 11.71 -7.49
N PRO A 73 6.38 10.90 -8.31
CA PRO A 73 5.89 9.57 -8.66
C PRO A 73 5.88 8.66 -7.44
N ALA A 74 4.86 7.84 -7.34
CA ALA A 74 4.71 6.81 -6.32
C ALA A 74 4.03 5.59 -6.91
N ILE A 75 4.28 4.43 -6.31
CA ILE A 75 3.67 3.16 -6.72
C ILE A 75 2.99 2.47 -5.56
N ALA A 76 1.95 1.70 -5.86
CA ALA A 76 1.31 0.74 -4.97
C ALA A 76 1.10 -0.55 -5.75
N VAL A 77 1.63 -1.67 -5.25
CA VAL A 77 1.69 -2.92 -6.01
C VAL A 77 0.65 -3.94 -5.54
N GLY A 78 0.10 -4.67 -6.51
CA GLY A 78 -0.63 -5.91 -6.33
C GLY A 78 0.24 -7.10 -6.77
N ASN A 79 -0.38 -8.21 -7.17
CA ASN A 79 0.40 -9.36 -7.64
C ASN A 79 0.99 -9.14 -9.04
N THR A 80 0.18 -8.72 -10.02
CA THR A 80 0.56 -8.66 -11.44
C THR A 80 0.47 -7.26 -12.03
N ARG A 81 -0.03 -6.31 -11.26
CA ARG A 81 -0.23 -4.91 -11.67
C ARG A 81 0.11 -3.96 -10.52
N PHE A 82 0.29 -2.70 -10.85
CA PHE A 82 0.56 -1.65 -9.87
C PHE A 82 -0.13 -0.34 -10.26
N ALA A 83 -0.47 0.44 -9.24
CA ALA A 83 -0.87 1.82 -9.40
C ALA A 83 0.39 2.69 -9.49
N LEU A 84 0.46 3.56 -10.49
CA LEU A 84 1.46 4.61 -10.62
C LEU A 84 0.74 5.94 -10.56
N TYR A 85 1.08 6.77 -9.59
CA TYR A 85 0.38 8.02 -9.34
C TYR A 85 1.33 9.17 -9.01
N ASN A 86 0.85 10.38 -9.19
CA ASN A 86 1.55 11.60 -8.84
C ASN A 86 1.05 12.09 -7.48
N ARG A 87 1.90 12.04 -6.44
CA ARG A 87 1.53 12.57 -5.11
C ARG A 87 1.24 14.06 -5.19
N ALA A 88 0.16 14.49 -4.53
CA ALA A 88 -0.39 15.86 -4.58
C ALA A 88 -0.79 16.30 -6.00
N GLY A 89 -0.65 15.45 -7.01
CA GLY A 89 -1.25 15.59 -8.34
C GLY A 89 -2.52 14.78 -8.45
N THR A 90 -3.13 14.79 -9.63
CA THR A 90 -4.41 14.11 -9.87
C THR A 90 -4.28 12.89 -10.78
N GLU A 91 -3.11 12.65 -11.33
CA GLU A 91 -2.90 11.58 -12.31
C GLU A 91 -2.73 10.23 -11.63
N LEU A 92 -3.51 9.25 -12.08
CA LEU A 92 -3.45 7.86 -11.67
C LEU A 92 -3.44 6.95 -12.90
N ARG A 93 -2.53 6.00 -12.90
CA ARG A 93 -2.44 4.93 -13.92
C ARG A 93 -2.39 3.58 -13.22
N ILE A 94 -3.08 2.60 -13.80
CA ILE A 94 -2.91 1.20 -13.43
C ILE A 94 -2.13 0.53 -14.56
N GLU A 95 -1.00 0.01 -14.19
CA GLU A 95 -0.01 -0.61 -15.09
C GLU A 95 0.04 -2.11 -14.85
N SER A 96 0.21 -2.87 -15.91
CA SER A 96 0.64 -4.26 -15.85
C SER A 96 2.13 -4.37 -16.21
N ARG A 97 2.66 -5.58 -16.18
CA ARG A 97 4.03 -5.82 -16.64
C ARG A 97 4.22 -5.55 -18.13
N THR A 98 3.16 -5.59 -18.93
CA THR A 98 3.20 -5.46 -20.39
C THR A 98 2.60 -4.15 -20.91
N GLY A 99 1.69 -3.53 -20.20
CA GLY A 99 0.99 -2.35 -20.71
C GLY A 99 0.27 -1.52 -19.66
N THR A 100 -0.29 -0.41 -20.10
CA THR A 100 -1.17 0.44 -19.30
C THR A 100 -2.59 -0.11 -19.41
N LEU A 101 -3.20 -0.44 -18.28
CA LEU A 101 -4.56 -0.99 -18.21
C LEU A 101 -5.61 0.11 -18.08
N TYR A 102 -5.27 1.17 -17.33
CA TYR A 102 -6.21 2.25 -17.03
C TYR A 102 -5.47 3.56 -16.77
N THR A 103 -6.06 4.66 -17.16
CA THR A 103 -5.57 6.00 -16.85
C THR A 103 -6.76 6.88 -16.49
N THR A 104 -6.63 7.61 -15.39
CA THR A 104 -7.66 8.54 -14.93
C THR A 104 -7.04 9.74 -14.22
N ARG A 105 -7.88 10.72 -13.94
CA ARG A 105 -7.58 11.84 -13.05
C ARG A 105 -8.60 11.88 -11.93
N THR A 106 -8.12 12.12 -10.74
CA THR A 106 -8.96 12.40 -9.57
C THR A 106 -9.39 13.87 -9.56
N ASP A 107 -10.47 14.18 -8.85
CA ASP A 107 -10.96 15.56 -8.72
C ASP A 107 -10.06 16.42 -7.81
N ALA A 108 -9.29 15.79 -6.94
CA ALA A 108 -8.38 16.44 -6.00
C ALA A 108 -7.04 15.70 -5.90
N GLY A 109 -6.05 16.30 -5.26
CA GLY A 109 -4.71 15.74 -5.13
C GLY A 109 -4.69 14.38 -4.46
N ILE A 110 -3.95 13.43 -5.03
CA ILE A 110 -3.79 12.08 -4.49
C ILE A 110 -2.78 12.12 -3.34
N LEU A 111 -3.18 11.67 -2.17
CA LEU A 111 -2.33 11.56 -0.99
C LEU A 111 -1.54 10.25 -1.00
N LEU A 112 -2.24 9.12 -1.18
CA LEU A 112 -1.66 7.80 -1.32
C LEU A 112 -2.61 6.85 -2.05
N CYS A 113 -2.04 5.75 -2.57
CA CYS A 113 -2.78 4.59 -3.05
C CYS A 113 -2.29 3.33 -2.35
N ALA A 114 -3.16 2.33 -2.29
CA ALA A 114 -2.82 0.95 -1.93
C ALA A 114 -3.51 0.01 -2.90
N MET A 115 -2.89 -1.14 -3.16
CA MET A 115 -3.44 -2.14 -4.05
C MET A 115 -3.44 -3.50 -3.39
N SER A 116 -4.53 -4.22 -3.53
CA SER A 116 -4.66 -5.60 -3.08
C SER A 116 -4.02 -6.58 -4.08
N PRO A 117 -3.81 -7.85 -3.70
CA PRO A 117 -3.22 -8.82 -4.60
C PRO A 117 -3.92 -8.96 -5.96
N ASN A 118 -5.23 -8.86 -6.03
CA ASN A 118 -5.99 -8.99 -7.29
C ASN A 118 -6.07 -7.69 -8.11
N GLY A 119 -5.50 -6.58 -7.63
CA GLY A 119 -5.54 -5.28 -8.29
C GLY A 119 -6.69 -4.37 -7.84
N THR A 120 -7.49 -4.72 -6.83
CA THR A 120 -8.41 -3.78 -6.17
C THR A 120 -7.59 -2.63 -5.60
N THR A 121 -7.94 -1.39 -5.93
CA THR A 121 -7.09 -0.22 -5.65
C THR A 121 -7.84 0.79 -4.80
N ALA A 122 -7.30 1.11 -3.62
CA ALA A 122 -7.75 2.23 -2.81
C ALA A 122 -6.97 3.49 -3.19
N VAL A 123 -7.67 4.59 -3.38
CA VAL A 123 -7.12 5.90 -3.70
C VAL A 123 -7.58 6.89 -2.66
N VAL A 124 -6.65 7.50 -1.96
CA VAL A 124 -6.91 8.55 -0.98
C VAL A 124 -6.61 9.89 -1.61
N THR A 125 -7.58 10.80 -1.57
CA THR A 125 -7.44 12.15 -2.11
C THR A 125 -7.72 13.21 -1.05
N GLU A 126 -7.19 14.39 -1.29
CA GLU A 126 -7.62 15.61 -0.59
C GLU A 126 -9.12 15.81 -0.76
N HIS A 127 -9.73 16.52 0.19
CA HIS A 127 -11.14 16.89 0.12
C HIS A 127 -11.38 18.24 0.78
N ASN A 128 -12.31 19.05 0.24
CA ASN A 128 -12.55 20.42 0.72
C ASN A 128 -13.34 20.51 2.03
N ARG A 129 -14.05 19.45 2.43
CA ARG A 129 -14.90 19.41 3.65
C ARG A 129 -14.44 18.38 4.66
N TYR A 130 -13.80 17.31 4.21
CA TYR A 130 -13.33 16.20 5.02
C TYR A 130 -11.82 16.23 5.11
N ALA A 131 -11.25 15.48 6.03
CA ALA A 131 -9.80 15.31 6.12
C ALA A 131 -9.24 14.63 4.86
N ALA A 132 -10.00 13.68 4.31
CA ALA A 132 -9.70 13.02 3.05
C ALA A 132 -10.92 12.27 2.52
N ALA A 133 -10.87 11.87 1.24
CA ALA A 133 -11.78 10.90 0.64
C ALA A 133 -11.00 9.65 0.27
N VAL A 134 -11.58 8.47 0.54
CA VAL A 134 -11.06 7.17 0.12
C VAL A 134 -12.02 6.57 -0.87
N GLN A 135 -11.53 6.21 -2.04
CA GLN A 135 -12.28 5.54 -3.10
C GLN A 135 -11.62 4.20 -3.40
N VAL A 136 -12.38 3.13 -3.50
CA VAL A 136 -11.87 1.80 -3.86
C VAL A 136 -12.41 1.40 -5.21
N LEU A 137 -11.50 1.06 -6.11
CA LEU A 137 -11.79 0.56 -7.47
C LEU A 137 -11.60 -0.96 -7.50
N ASP A 138 -12.52 -1.68 -8.11
CA ASP A 138 -12.34 -3.10 -8.40
C ASP A 138 -11.27 -3.31 -9.51
N PRO A 139 -10.81 -4.55 -9.77
CA PRO A 139 -9.85 -4.81 -10.85
C PRO A 139 -10.34 -4.46 -12.26
N GLY A 140 -11.64 -4.20 -12.45
CA GLY A 140 -12.25 -3.69 -13.68
C GLY A 140 -12.46 -2.17 -13.67
N PHE A 141 -11.89 -1.47 -12.68
CA PHE A 141 -11.87 0.00 -12.54
C PHE A 141 -13.21 0.64 -12.20
N SER A 142 -14.16 -0.15 -11.71
CA SER A 142 -15.43 0.36 -11.16
C SER A 142 -15.28 0.74 -9.71
N VAL A 143 -15.84 1.86 -9.28
CA VAL A 143 -15.88 2.25 -7.87
C VAL A 143 -16.80 1.28 -7.11
N ILE A 144 -16.28 0.61 -6.11
CA ILE A 144 -17.01 -0.36 -5.28
C ILE A 144 -17.20 0.09 -3.83
N TYR A 145 -16.44 1.10 -3.39
CA TYR A 145 -16.51 1.63 -2.04
C TYR A 145 -16.07 3.09 -2.00
N GLN A 146 -16.66 3.86 -1.08
CA GLN A 146 -16.27 5.24 -0.84
C GLN A 146 -16.44 5.58 0.64
N TRP A 147 -15.44 6.23 1.21
CA TRP A 147 -15.45 6.71 2.59
C TRP A 147 -14.86 8.12 2.68
N TYR A 148 -15.48 8.95 3.50
CA TYR A 148 -15.04 10.31 3.78
C TYR A 148 -14.56 10.38 5.23
N ALA A 149 -13.25 10.46 5.42
CA ALA A 149 -12.66 10.65 6.74
C ALA A 149 -12.98 12.06 7.25
N THR A 150 -13.62 12.16 8.40
CA THR A 150 -13.90 13.43 9.04
C THR A 150 -12.62 14.07 9.60
N GLN A 151 -12.69 15.33 10.02
CA GLN A 151 -11.53 15.98 10.65
C GLN A 151 -11.11 15.27 11.95
N SER A 152 -12.06 14.70 12.69
CA SER A 152 -11.78 13.91 13.89
C SER A 152 -11.20 12.53 13.59
N ASP A 153 -11.52 11.93 12.45
CA ASP A 153 -10.92 10.66 12.01
C ASP A 153 -9.46 10.86 11.63
N GLY A 154 -9.12 12.00 11.09
CA GLY A 154 -7.80 12.35 10.63
C GLY A 154 -7.57 11.98 9.15
N THR A 155 -6.37 12.30 8.66
CA THR A 155 -5.97 12.03 7.29
C THR A 155 -5.34 10.64 7.20
N PRO A 156 -5.82 9.75 6.31
CA PRO A 156 -5.17 8.47 6.05
C PRO A 156 -3.74 8.67 5.52
N VAL A 157 -2.78 8.03 6.16
CA VAL A 157 -1.35 8.07 5.81
C VAL A 157 -0.77 6.68 5.55
N ALA A 158 -1.48 5.64 5.93
CA ALA A 158 -1.14 4.24 5.68
C ALA A 158 -2.38 3.44 5.35
N LEU A 159 -2.29 2.54 4.39
CA LEU A 159 -3.33 1.60 4.01
C LEU A 159 -2.73 0.21 3.84
N GLY A 160 -3.49 -0.81 4.20
CA GLY A 160 -3.13 -2.20 3.97
C GLY A 160 -4.37 -3.03 3.63
N PHE A 161 -4.32 -3.79 2.53
CA PHE A 161 -5.39 -4.70 2.15
C PHE A 161 -5.21 -6.09 2.75
N ALA A 162 -6.32 -6.72 3.09
CA ALA A 162 -6.37 -8.15 3.36
C ALA A 162 -6.26 -8.97 2.07
N SER A 163 -5.86 -10.22 2.19
CA SER A 163 -5.73 -11.16 1.06
C SER A 163 -7.08 -11.51 0.39
N ASP A 164 -8.21 -11.20 1.03
CA ASP A 164 -9.54 -11.35 0.45
C ASP A 164 -9.90 -10.27 -0.58
N ASN A 165 -9.03 -9.23 -0.73
CA ASN A 165 -9.19 -8.12 -1.67
C ASN A 165 -10.44 -7.25 -1.43
N ARG A 166 -11.04 -7.36 -0.26
CA ARG A 166 -12.28 -6.68 0.12
C ARG A 166 -12.09 -5.85 1.39
N ARG A 167 -11.42 -6.41 2.40
CA ARG A 167 -11.14 -5.72 3.65
C ARG A 167 -9.81 -4.99 3.55
N PHE A 168 -9.73 -3.83 4.19
CA PHE A 168 -8.50 -3.07 4.32
C PHE A 168 -8.46 -2.32 5.64
N ALA A 169 -7.26 -1.94 6.07
CA ALA A 169 -7.05 -1.08 7.21
C ALA A 169 -6.58 0.30 6.73
N ALA A 170 -7.09 1.36 7.36
CA ALA A 170 -6.69 2.73 7.10
C ALA A 170 -6.17 3.37 8.38
N GLY A 171 -4.89 3.69 8.40
CA GLY A 171 -4.23 4.41 9.49
C GLY A 171 -4.29 5.91 9.24
N CYS A 172 -4.97 6.62 10.12
CA CYS A 172 -5.21 8.05 10.03
C CYS A 172 -4.45 8.81 11.12
N ILE A 173 -3.96 9.98 10.79
CA ILE A 173 -3.34 10.91 11.74
C ILE A 173 -4.18 12.16 11.84
N SER A 174 -4.53 12.56 13.07
CA SER A 174 -5.19 13.83 13.37
C SER A 174 -4.35 14.65 14.37
N ALA A 175 -4.51 15.95 14.32
CA ALA A 175 -3.95 16.86 15.31
C ALA A 175 -5.11 17.65 15.95
N VAL A 176 -5.38 17.39 17.22
CA VAL A 176 -6.43 18.07 17.98
C VAL A 176 -5.78 18.69 19.22
N ASP A 177 -6.02 19.96 19.46
CA ASP A 177 -5.49 20.73 20.59
C ASP A 177 -3.94 20.62 20.75
N GLY A 178 -3.23 20.53 19.61
CA GLY A 178 -1.77 20.43 19.60
C GLY A 178 -1.23 19.03 19.91
N GLN A 179 -2.11 18.04 20.12
CA GLN A 179 -1.71 16.63 20.25
C GLN A 179 -1.97 15.88 18.95
N VAL A 180 -0.97 15.13 18.51
CA VAL A 180 -1.07 14.23 17.37
C VAL A 180 -1.54 12.87 17.86
N SER A 181 -2.54 12.29 17.19
CA SER A 181 -3.05 10.96 17.49
C SER A 181 -3.22 10.15 16.21
N SER A 182 -3.08 8.84 16.35
CA SER A 182 -3.34 7.89 15.27
C SER A 182 -4.56 7.05 15.56
N ARG A 183 -5.38 6.85 14.53
CA ARG A 183 -6.53 5.95 14.54
C ARG A 183 -6.42 4.98 13.39
N ILE A 184 -6.76 3.73 13.65
CA ILE A 184 -6.74 2.69 12.64
C ILE A 184 -8.16 2.19 12.47
N PHE A 185 -8.72 2.47 11.30
CA PHE A 185 -10.04 2.02 10.89
C PHE A 185 -9.93 0.70 10.13
N LEU A 186 -10.69 -0.29 10.55
CA LEU A 186 -10.83 -1.56 9.85
C LEU A 186 -12.06 -1.49 8.96
N MET A 187 -11.85 -1.66 7.67
CA MET A 187 -12.83 -1.40 6.61
C MET A 187 -13.23 -2.69 5.91
N ASP A 188 -14.46 -2.73 5.44
CA ASP A 188 -14.96 -3.76 4.53
C ASP A 188 -15.72 -3.07 3.39
N CYS A 189 -15.32 -3.29 2.14
CA CYS A 189 -16.00 -2.72 0.97
C CYS A 189 -17.47 -3.15 0.81
N GLY A 190 -17.94 -4.08 1.61
CA GLY A 190 -19.36 -4.48 1.64
C GLY A 190 -20.15 -3.85 2.79
N ALA A 191 -19.54 -3.00 3.62
CA ALA A 191 -20.18 -2.27 4.70
C ALA A 191 -20.18 -0.77 4.40
N ASP A 192 -21.17 -0.03 4.90
CA ASP A 192 -21.24 1.42 4.69
C ASP A 192 -20.27 2.18 5.62
N ASP A 193 -20.07 1.67 6.84
CA ASP A 193 -19.23 2.26 7.87
C ASP A 193 -18.02 1.37 8.20
N PRO A 194 -16.97 1.92 8.83
CA PRO A 194 -15.87 1.12 9.37
C PRO A 194 -16.38 0.03 10.32
N VAL A 195 -15.84 -1.18 10.18
CA VAL A 195 -16.29 -2.33 11.01
C VAL A 195 -15.70 -2.32 12.41
N ALA A 196 -14.51 -1.70 12.56
CA ALA A 196 -13.86 -1.54 13.87
C ALA A 196 -12.88 -0.36 13.84
N LEU A 197 -12.48 0.08 15.04
CA LEU A 197 -11.55 1.19 15.27
C LEU A 197 -10.57 0.81 16.37
N TYR A 198 -9.29 1.11 16.15
CA TYR A 198 -8.27 1.16 17.18
C TYR A 198 -7.75 2.59 17.33
N GLU A 199 -7.65 3.07 18.57
CA GLU A 199 -7.04 4.36 18.90
C GLU A 199 -5.68 4.12 19.53
N ALA A 200 -4.63 4.63 18.91
CA ALA A 200 -3.27 4.51 19.43
C ALA A 200 -3.05 5.46 20.61
N ASP A 201 -2.03 5.17 21.41
CA ASP A 201 -1.62 6.04 22.51
C ASP A 201 -1.24 7.44 22.00
N ALA A 202 -1.42 8.45 22.83
CA ALA A 202 -1.11 9.83 22.47
C ALA A 202 0.36 9.99 22.09
N GLY A 203 0.61 10.54 20.90
CA GLY A 203 1.94 10.72 20.36
C GLY A 203 2.48 9.55 19.51
N SER A 204 1.85 8.38 19.57
CA SER A 204 2.18 7.26 18.69
C SER A 204 1.66 7.52 17.27
N LEU A 205 2.56 7.49 16.29
CA LEU A 205 2.23 7.77 14.89
C LEU A 205 2.21 6.48 14.09
N ILE A 206 1.09 6.26 13.37
CA ILE A 206 1.00 5.13 12.44
C ILE A 206 1.94 5.33 11.25
N LEU A 207 2.73 4.30 10.96
CA LEU A 207 3.69 4.29 9.85
C LEU A 207 3.29 3.27 8.78
N HIS A 208 2.97 2.03 9.17
CA HIS A 208 2.63 0.95 8.25
C HIS A 208 1.50 0.08 8.79
N LEU A 209 0.75 -0.54 7.86
CA LEU A 209 -0.32 -1.49 8.14
C LEU A 209 -0.15 -2.73 7.28
N TYR A 210 -0.15 -3.90 7.91
CA TYR A 210 -0.05 -5.18 7.24
C TYR A 210 -1.13 -6.14 7.74
N TRP A 211 -1.79 -6.83 6.83
CA TRP A 211 -2.62 -7.97 7.18
C TRP A 211 -1.73 -9.21 7.21
N LEU A 212 -1.53 -9.80 8.37
CA LEU A 212 -0.74 -11.02 8.53
C LEU A 212 -1.54 -12.25 8.13
N ASP A 213 -2.83 -12.24 8.44
CA ASP A 213 -3.80 -13.27 8.07
C ASP A 213 -5.22 -12.67 7.98
N SER A 214 -6.24 -13.52 7.91
CA SER A 214 -7.64 -13.08 7.81
C SER A 214 -8.20 -12.45 9.10
N GLN A 215 -7.51 -12.58 10.23
CA GLN A 215 -7.98 -12.16 11.55
C GLN A 215 -7.08 -11.12 12.23
N HIS A 216 -5.85 -10.94 11.73
CA HIS A 216 -4.87 -10.11 12.39
C HIS A 216 -4.29 -9.03 11.47
N VAL A 217 -4.30 -7.81 11.99
CA VAL A 217 -3.66 -6.63 11.37
C VAL A 217 -2.51 -6.17 12.25
N LEU A 218 -1.32 -6.10 11.67
CA LEU A 218 -0.17 -5.48 12.30
C LEU A 218 -0.19 -3.98 12.01
N ALA A 219 -0.25 -3.19 13.05
CA ALA A 219 -0.02 -1.75 12.99
C ALA A 219 1.37 -1.44 13.52
N VAL A 220 2.20 -0.88 12.66
CA VAL A 220 3.55 -0.43 12.99
C VAL A 220 3.49 1.06 13.26
N LEU A 221 3.70 1.43 14.52
CA LEU A 221 3.70 2.82 14.98
C LEU A 221 5.14 3.32 15.20
N SER A 222 5.27 4.59 15.51
CA SER A 222 6.58 5.23 15.69
C SER A 222 7.36 4.70 16.90
N ASP A 223 6.70 4.13 17.89
CA ASP A 223 7.22 3.73 19.19
C ASP A 223 6.93 2.27 19.57
N CYS A 224 6.03 1.62 18.87
CA CYS A 224 5.65 0.22 19.09
C CYS A 224 5.07 -0.43 17.81
N ALA A 225 4.98 -1.75 17.83
CA ALA A 225 4.17 -2.53 16.91
C ALA A 225 3.04 -3.20 17.68
N VAL A 226 1.82 -3.12 17.18
CA VAL A 226 0.63 -3.71 17.81
C VAL A 226 -0.06 -4.66 16.85
N LEU A 227 -0.51 -5.79 17.38
CA LEU A 227 -1.35 -6.75 16.64
C LEU A 227 -2.79 -6.52 17.03
N LEU A 228 -3.63 -6.29 16.01
CA LEU A 228 -5.05 -6.00 16.19
C LEU A 228 -5.91 -7.17 15.69
N ASP A 229 -6.96 -7.51 16.43
CA ASP A 229 -8.04 -8.34 15.93
C ASP A 229 -8.81 -7.60 14.84
N ALA A 230 -8.90 -8.19 13.66
CA ALA A 230 -9.47 -7.54 12.47
C ALA A 230 -10.98 -7.32 12.52
N SER A 231 -11.69 -7.98 13.44
CA SER A 231 -13.15 -7.88 13.60
C SER A 231 -13.56 -6.87 14.67
N THR A 232 -12.73 -6.69 15.69
CA THR A 232 -13.06 -5.87 16.86
C THR A 232 -12.17 -4.62 17.00
N GLY A 233 -11.01 -4.59 16.33
CA GLY A 233 -9.99 -3.58 16.52
C GLY A 233 -9.24 -3.69 17.85
N ALA A 234 -9.49 -4.75 18.63
CA ALA A 234 -8.83 -4.94 19.91
C ALA A 234 -7.36 -5.26 19.74
N GLU A 235 -6.51 -4.66 20.56
CA GLU A 235 -5.10 -4.99 20.67
C GLU A 235 -4.95 -6.38 21.31
N THR A 236 -4.30 -7.30 20.60
CA THR A 236 -4.06 -8.68 21.06
C THR A 236 -2.62 -8.92 21.47
N ALA A 237 -1.69 -8.16 20.92
CA ALA A 237 -0.27 -8.20 21.29
C ALA A 237 0.40 -6.85 20.99
N ARG A 238 1.48 -6.56 21.72
CA ARG A 238 2.28 -5.33 21.57
C ARG A 238 3.77 -5.64 21.73
N TYR A 239 4.57 -4.97 20.94
CA TYR A 239 6.01 -4.90 21.09
C TYR A 239 6.45 -3.42 21.16
N ASP A 240 6.86 -2.97 22.33
CA ASP A 240 7.39 -1.61 22.54
C ASP A 240 8.85 -1.53 22.14
N TYR A 241 9.26 -0.47 21.45
CA TYR A 241 10.65 -0.32 20.97
C TYR A 241 11.61 0.15 22.07
N GLY A 242 11.11 0.45 23.26
CA GLY A 242 11.95 0.84 24.41
C GLY A 242 12.74 2.14 24.20
N GLY A 243 12.22 3.05 23.38
CA GLY A 243 12.87 4.32 23.00
C GLY A 243 13.79 4.22 21.79
N ALA A 244 13.94 3.03 21.18
CA ALA A 244 14.59 2.90 19.87
C ALA A 244 13.71 3.47 18.75
N SER A 245 14.32 3.82 17.63
CA SER A 245 13.63 4.31 16.43
C SER A 245 13.49 3.20 15.41
N LEU A 246 12.33 3.08 14.80
CA LEU A 246 12.12 2.19 13.67
C LEU A 246 12.87 2.71 12.44
N VAL A 247 13.66 1.85 11.81
CA VAL A 247 14.37 2.12 10.55
C VAL A 247 13.64 1.48 9.40
N ASP A 248 13.23 0.21 9.56
CA ASP A 248 12.58 -0.56 8.50
C ASP A 248 11.74 -1.67 9.09
N VAL A 249 10.78 -2.16 8.30
CA VAL A 249 9.92 -3.30 8.63
C VAL A 249 9.69 -4.15 7.39
N ASP A 250 9.71 -5.46 7.57
CA ASP A 250 9.37 -6.43 6.53
C ASP A 250 8.47 -7.53 7.11
N THR A 251 7.64 -8.11 6.27
CA THR A 251 6.71 -9.18 6.65
C THR A 251 6.79 -10.35 5.68
N ALA A 252 6.79 -11.57 6.21
CA ALA A 252 6.77 -12.79 5.42
C ALA A 252 5.84 -13.81 6.08
N GLY A 253 4.70 -14.08 5.45
CA GLY A 253 3.64 -14.88 6.07
C GLY A 253 3.13 -14.20 7.34
N SER A 254 3.16 -14.90 8.50
CA SER A 254 2.85 -14.33 9.82
C SER A 254 4.05 -13.70 10.52
N GLY A 255 5.27 -13.94 10.02
CA GLY A 255 6.50 -13.40 10.61
C GLY A 255 6.70 -11.92 10.28
N VAL A 256 7.24 -11.19 11.24
CA VAL A 256 7.54 -9.76 11.13
C VAL A 256 9.00 -9.52 11.53
N ALA A 257 9.72 -8.75 10.72
CA ALA A 257 11.07 -8.31 11.02
C ALA A 257 11.09 -6.79 11.21
N LEU A 258 11.54 -6.30 12.34
CA LEU A 258 11.71 -4.89 12.65
C LEU A 258 13.19 -4.56 12.76
N LEU A 259 13.65 -3.56 12.03
CA LEU A 259 14.99 -3.00 12.18
C LEU A 259 14.87 -1.73 13.04
N LEU A 260 15.46 -1.78 14.23
CA LEU A 260 15.44 -0.69 15.20
C LEU A 260 16.84 -0.13 15.40
N THR A 261 16.94 1.18 15.67
CA THR A 261 18.20 1.83 16.09
C THR A 261 18.00 2.60 17.37
N GLY A 262 18.98 2.49 18.28
CA GLY A 262 18.97 3.22 19.54
C GLY A 262 20.32 3.10 20.26
N GLY A 263 20.76 4.16 20.96
CA GLY A 263 22.00 4.15 21.72
C GLY A 263 23.29 3.95 20.91
N GLY A 264 23.23 4.11 19.57
CA GLY A 264 24.37 3.87 18.66
C GLY A 264 24.41 2.47 18.05
N ASP A 265 23.49 1.58 18.44
CA ASP A 265 23.39 0.21 17.94
C ASP A 265 22.16 0.03 17.04
N ALA A 266 22.24 -0.97 16.15
CA ALA A 266 21.11 -1.45 15.35
C ALA A 266 20.71 -2.85 15.82
N SER A 267 19.42 -3.10 15.93
CA SER A 267 18.86 -4.39 16.38
C SER A 267 17.82 -4.88 15.37
N LEU A 268 17.91 -6.14 14.99
CA LEU A 268 16.89 -6.81 14.20
C LEU A 268 16.02 -7.65 15.14
N ILE A 269 14.75 -7.33 15.19
CA ILE A 269 13.74 -8.02 16.00
C ILE A 269 12.88 -8.87 15.09
N LEU A 270 12.73 -10.13 15.42
CA LEU A 270 11.82 -11.06 14.73
C LEU A 270 10.65 -11.36 15.66
N LEU A 271 9.45 -11.18 15.15
CA LEU A 271 8.18 -11.47 15.82
C LEU A 271 7.47 -12.57 15.02
N ASP A 272 7.01 -13.63 15.73
CA ASP A 272 6.30 -14.78 15.17
C ASP A 272 4.83 -14.76 15.56
#